data_515786d26ff285458cc91fd528546a5a
#
_entry.id   515786d26ff285458cc91fd528546a5a
#
_cell.length_a   1.000
_cell.length_b   1.000
_cell.length_c   1.000
_cell.angle_alpha   90.00
_cell.angle_beta   90.00
_cell.angle_gamma   90.00
#
_symmetry.space_group_name_H-M   'P 1'
#
loop_
_entity.id
_entity.type
_entity.pdbx_description
1 polymer ?
#
loop_
_entity_poly.entity_id
_entity_poly.type
_entity_poly.pdbx_seq_one_letter_code
_entity_poly.pdbx_strand_id
1 'polypeptide(L)'
;MPAFFRFLFLICLFCYAVQAQIAPNLERAYEEIGKMKVGVGRQYLAKEKNNNSLINNAFAVYVENYADLVTLMVSDDPQLLTQLAPRQDQRLNAIDKLPENSPYRQFLKAEIRLHWAFVKLKFGKEMAASWDIIKAYKLLAENAQKFPDFVPTYKSLGLLHVLIGSAPQNYQWVAKLLGLRGNIQQGLREVQRVAKTDSLFKTEAQLIAILLHAYVLKYSEKQNQDLLQLLHSHPDNLLLQFFGVTVSMKDGRGQQALQLLENRPTGAVYLPFPFLDYLKGEILLQKGQYAAAETQLNLFLGNYKGQNFLKDVHLKLFLCNWLNNNEITAQKYLKKIATVGQTVVESDKAAQQFTDNFLKGKVQVSQKILMKARLAFDGGYLDTALQTLKPLTETSFANPRDRAEFNYRLGRIHQRLHEPDLAIGCYDRAVVLSAAEHYYFGATAALQLGYIYQAKNQKNKAILAFRQALNYPKHEYKNSTDNKARAALTEMGVGE
;
A
#
# COMPACT_ATOMS: atom_id res chain seq x y z
N MET A 1 21.74 -53.89 37.87
CA MET A 1 20.71 -52.96 37.38
C MET A 1 21.29 -51.70 36.75
N PRO A 2 22.15 -51.72 35.70
CA PRO A 2 22.44 -50.51 34.94
C PRO A 2 22.06 -50.55 33.45
N ALA A 3 21.65 -51.70 32.90
CA ALA A 3 21.34 -51.77 31.47
C ALA A 3 19.88 -51.29 31.11
N PHE A 4 18.93 -51.43 32.02
CA PHE A 4 17.54 -51.06 31.81
C PHE A 4 17.31 -49.55 31.80
N PHE A 5 18.12 -48.76 32.55
CA PHE A 5 18.03 -47.28 32.55
C PHE A 5 18.64 -46.66 31.33
N ARG A 6 19.61 -47.29 30.67
CA ARG A 6 20.18 -46.79 29.39
C ARG A 6 19.25 -47.00 28.21
N PHE A 7 18.38 -48.00 28.25
CA PHE A 7 17.42 -48.24 27.17
C PHE A 7 16.18 -47.30 27.25
N LEU A 8 15.80 -46.88 28.46
CA LEU A 8 14.74 -45.89 28.64
C LEU A 8 15.17 -44.50 28.23
N PHE A 9 16.46 -44.15 28.40
CA PHE A 9 16.99 -42.84 27.99
C PHE A 9 17.18 -42.72 26.47
N LEU A 10 17.35 -43.84 25.78
CA LEU A 10 17.43 -43.88 24.29
C LEU A 10 16.03 -43.81 23.63
N ILE A 11 14.96 -44.20 24.30
CA ILE A 11 13.60 -44.07 23.77
C ILE A 11 13.05 -42.63 23.92
N CYS A 12 13.53 -41.87 24.92
CA CYS A 12 13.13 -40.46 25.08
C CYS A 12 13.85 -39.50 24.12
N LEU A 13 14.85 -39.95 23.36
CA LEU A 13 15.63 -39.12 22.43
C LEU A 13 15.09 -39.18 20.97
N PHE A 14 14.04 -39.94 20.70
CA PHE A 14 13.45 -40.07 19.36
C PHE A 14 12.04 -39.52 19.26
N CYS A 15 11.55 -38.74 20.21
CA CYS A 15 10.41 -37.84 19.96
C CYS A 15 10.91 -36.52 19.36
N TYR A 16 11.67 -36.58 18.26
CA TYR A 16 11.66 -35.49 17.31
C TYR A 16 10.23 -35.46 16.79
N ALA A 17 9.46 -34.44 17.18
CA ALA A 17 8.25 -34.09 16.46
C ALA A 17 8.68 -33.95 14.99
N VAL A 18 8.35 -34.94 14.17
CA VAL A 18 8.46 -34.84 12.72
C VAL A 18 7.56 -33.66 12.37
N GLN A 19 8.18 -32.50 12.25
CA GLN A 19 7.50 -31.33 11.71
C GLN A 19 6.99 -31.77 10.37
N ALA A 20 5.66 -31.86 10.22
CA ALA A 20 5.07 -32.42 9.03
C ALA A 20 5.52 -31.53 7.85
N GLN A 21 6.38 -32.08 7.04
CA GLN A 21 6.97 -31.40 5.90
C GLN A 21 5.90 -31.23 4.84
N ILE A 22 5.69 -30.03 4.37
CA ILE A 22 4.81 -29.75 3.23
C ILE A 22 5.41 -30.42 1.98
N ALA A 23 4.57 -31.05 1.18
CA ALA A 23 5.02 -31.74 -0.03
C ALA A 23 5.68 -30.75 -1.00
N PRO A 24 6.82 -31.09 -1.62
CA PRO A 24 7.58 -30.17 -2.47
C PRO A 24 6.78 -29.56 -3.63
N ASN A 25 5.82 -30.30 -4.21
CA ASN A 25 4.96 -29.75 -5.25
C ASN A 25 3.99 -28.68 -4.71
N LEU A 26 3.57 -28.76 -3.44
CA LEU A 26 2.73 -27.74 -2.83
C LEU A 26 3.53 -26.47 -2.53
N GLU A 27 4.78 -26.59 -2.07
CA GLU A 27 5.69 -25.47 -1.90
C GLU A 27 5.93 -24.74 -3.23
N ARG A 28 6.25 -25.51 -4.30
CA ARG A 28 6.41 -24.97 -5.65
C ARG A 28 5.12 -24.33 -6.18
N ALA A 29 3.97 -24.93 -5.92
CA ALA A 29 2.69 -24.35 -6.31
C ALA A 29 2.48 -22.98 -5.65
N TYR A 30 2.75 -22.89 -4.34
CA TYR A 30 2.67 -21.63 -3.58
C TYR A 30 3.62 -20.57 -4.15
N GLU A 31 4.89 -20.94 -4.40
CA GLU A 31 5.90 -20.04 -4.96
C GLU A 31 5.51 -19.53 -6.36
N GLU A 32 5.09 -20.42 -7.26
CA GLU A 32 4.74 -20.03 -8.63
C GLU A 32 3.46 -19.15 -8.67
N ILE A 33 2.48 -19.41 -7.81
CA ILE A 33 1.32 -18.53 -7.64
C ILE A 33 1.76 -17.16 -7.11
N GLY A 34 2.67 -17.12 -6.13
CA GLY A 34 3.26 -15.91 -5.59
C GLY A 34 4.04 -15.08 -6.62
N LYS A 35 4.56 -15.74 -7.66
CA LYS A 35 5.17 -15.07 -8.82
C LYS A 35 4.16 -14.60 -9.87
N MET A 36 2.86 -14.79 -9.65
CA MET A 36 1.76 -14.56 -10.59
C MET A 36 1.70 -15.54 -11.77
N LYS A 37 2.36 -16.69 -11.67
CA LYS A 37 2.29 -17.81 -12.62
C LYS A 37 1.21 -18.81 -12.18
N VAL A 38 -0.02 -18.33 -12.03
CA VAL A 38 -1.14 -19.09 -11.45
C VAL A 38 -1.42 -20.40 -12.17
N GLY A 39 -1.32 -20.42 -13.50
CA GLY A 39 -1.49 -21.64 -14.31
C GLY A 39 -0.45 -22.70 -13.97
N VAL A 40 0.82 -22.30 -13.83
CA VAL A 40 1.92 -23.20 -13.46
C VAL A 40 1.73 -23.72 -12.04
N GLY A 41 1.37 -22.86 -11.09
CA GLY A 41 1.08 -23.28 -9.72
C GLY A 41 -0.06 -24.30 -9.64
N ARG A 42 -1.13 -24.11 -10.40
CA ARG A 42 -2.23 -25.10 -10.48
C ARG A 42 -1.82 -26.44 -11.08
N GLN A 43 -0.84 -26.47 -11.99
CA GLN A 43 -0.28 -27.72 -12.51
C GLN A 43 0.48 -28.50 -11.42
N TYR A 44 1.24 -27.80 -10.55
CA TYR A 44 1.87 -28.43 -9.39
C TYR A 44 0.85 -28.93 -8.37
N LEU A 45 -0.21 -28.16 -8.08
CA LEU A 45 -1.31 -28.59 -7.21
C LEU A 45 -1.99 -29.87 -7.72
N ALA A 46 -2.17 -29.98 -9.04
CA ALA A 46 -2.82 -31.15 -9.62
C ALA A 46 -2.02 -32.46 -9.42
N LYS A 47 -0.69 -32.36 -9.22
CA LYS A 47 0.16 -33.53 -8.94
C LYS A 47 -0.01 -34.08 -7.52
N GLU A 48 -0.52 -33.26 -6.62
CA GLU A 48 -0.75 -33.64 -5.20
C GLU A 48 -2.21 -34.04 -4.89
N LYS A 49 -3.05 -34.14 -5.90
CA LYS A 49 -4.41 -34.68 -5.72
C LYS A 49 -4.31 -36.12 -5.19
N ASN A 50 -5.03 -36.38 -4.07
CA ASN A 50 -5.06 -37.67 -3.37
C ASN A 50 -3.81 -37.96 -2.51
N ASN A 51 -3.21 -36.92 -1.92
CA ASN A 51 -2.17 -37.11 -0.90
C ASN A 51 -2.78 -37.73 0.36
N ASN A 52 -2.09 -38.72 0.95
CA ASN A 52 -2.57 -39.39 2.19
C ASN A 52 -2.38 -38.51 3.44
N SER A 53 -1.63 -37.42 3.38
CA SER A 53 -1.39 -36.51 4.49
C SER A 53 -2.53 -35.48 4.62
N LEU A 54 -3.18 -35.44 5.77
CA LEU A 54 -4.20 -34.45 6.08
C LEU A 54 -3.66 -33.02 6.01
N ILE A 55 -2.39 -32.80 6.42
CA ILE A 55 -1.74 -31.51 6.38
C ILE A 55 -1.50 -31.06 4.95
N ASN A 56 -1.00 -31.93 4.09
CA ASN A 56 -0.79 -31.61 2.69
C ASN A 56 -2.13 -31.32 1.98
N ASN A 57 -3.18 -32.08 2.27
CA ASN A 57 -4.51 -31.79 1.72
C ASN A 57 -5.04 -30.41 2.18
N ALA A 58 -4.88 -30.06 3.45
CA ALA A 58 -5.26 -28.77 3.98
C ALA A 58 -4.41 -27.63 3.38
N PHE A 59 -3.12 -27.86 3.23
CA PHE A 59 -2.22 -26.89 2.59
C PHE A 59 -2.54 -26.70 1.10
N ALA A 60 -2.91 -27.77 0.38
CA ALA A 60 -3.39 -27.67 -0.99
C ALA A 60 -4.64 -26.78 -1.11
N VAL A 61 -5.59 -26.91 -0.19
CA VAL A 61 -6.78 -26.03 -0.10
C VAL A 61 -6.37 -24.58 0.12
N TYR A 62 -5.38 -24.31 0.98
CA TYR A 62 -4.84 -22.97 1.18
C TYR A 62 -4.19 -22.40 -0.08
N VAL A 63 -3.38 -23.19 -0.79
CA VAL A 63 -2.70 -22.76 -2.02
C VAL A 63 -3.71 -22.52 -3.16
N GLU A 64 -4.77 -23.33 -3.27
CA GLU A 64 -5.90 -23.05 -4.18
C GLU A 64 -6.59 -21.72 -3.84
N ASN A 65 -6.78 -21.44 -2.54
CA ASN A 65 -7.34 -20.18 -2.09
C ASN A 65 -6.42 -19.00 -2.43
N TYR A 66 -5.11 -19.18 -2.31
CA TYR A 66 -4.14 -18.16 -2.69
C TYR A 66 -4.15 -17.87 -4.20
N ALA A 67 -4.32 -18.89 -5.03
CA ALA A 67 -4.51 -18.72 -6.48
C ALA A 67 -5.76 -17.90 -6.81
N ASP A 68 -6.87 -18.15 -6.12
CA ASP A 68 -8.10 -17.39 -6.31
C ASP A 68 -7.95 -15.94 -5.80
N LEU A 69 -7.26 -15.72 -4.66
CA LEU A 69 -6.92 -14.37 -4.17
C LEU A 69 -6.16 -13.58 -5.22
N VAL A 70 -5.03 -14.12 -5.71
CA VAL A 70 -4.18 -13.44 -6.69
C VAL A 70 -4.98 -13.11 -7.96
N THR A 71 -5.80 -14.05 -8.43
CA THR A 71 -6.63 -13.84 -9.62
C THR A 71 -7.66 -12.73 -9.42
N LEU A 72 -8.39 -12.72 -8.28
CA LEU A 72 -9.39 -11.69 -7.95
C LEU A 72 -8.75 -10.31 -7.73
N MET A 73 -7.60 -10.28 -7.06
CA MET A 73 -6.89 -9.02 -6.81
C MET A 73 -6.36 -8.37 -8.08
N VAL A 74 -6.06 -9.16 -9.11
CA VAL A 74 -5.53 -8.68 -10.38
C VAL A 74 -6.63 -8.35 -11.39
N SER A 75 -7.64 -9.22 -11.49
CA SER A 75 -8.73 -9.04 -12.49
C SER A 75 -9.74 -7.98 -12.09
N ASP A 76 -9.97 -7.79 -10.77
CA ASP A 76 -11.03 -6.92 -10.23
C ASP A 76 -12.42 -7.21 -10.84
N ASP A 77 -12.64 -8.48 -11.22
CA ASP A 77 -13.85 -8.91 -11.91
C ASP A 77 -14.97 -9.27 -10.92
N PRO A 78 -16.11 -8.51 -10.90
CA PRO A 78 -17.21 -8.79 -9.99
C PRO A 78 -17.95 -10.11 -10.28
N GLN A 79 -17.94 -10.58 -11.53
CA GLN A 79 -18.56 -11.85 -11.89
C GLN A 79 -17.73 -13.01 -11.32
N LEU A 80 -16.41 -12.92 -11.46
CA LEU A 80 -15.50 -13.90 -10.87
C LEU A 80 -15.61 -13.93 -9.33
N LEU A 81 -15.75 -12.76 -8.69
CA LEU A 81 -16.00 -12.68 -7.24
C LEU A 81 -17.26 -13.46 -6.86
N THR A 82 -18.36 -13.28 -7.59
CA THR A 82 -19.63 -13.97 -7.32
C THR A 82 -19.48 -15.49 -7.44
N GLN A 83 -18.71 -15.96 -8.43
CA GLN A 83 -18.47 -17.39 -8.64
C GLN A 83 -17.58 -18.01 -7.54
N LEU A 84 -16.59 -17.28 -7.05
CA LEU A 84 -15.60 -17.80 -6.12
C LEU A 84 -15.96 -17.59 -4.65
N ALA A 85 -16.83 -16.63 -4.32
CA ALA A 85 -17.20 -16.30 -2.94
C ALA A 85 -17.68 -17.50 -2.09
N PRO A 86 -18.48 -18.44 -2.61
CA PRO A 86 -18.91 -19.62 -1.83
C PRO A 86 -17.75 -20.54 -1.41
N ARG A 87 -16.60 -20.47 -2.10
CA ARG A 87 -15.44 -21.30 -1.79
C ARG A 87 -14.79 -20.97 -0.45
N GLN A 88 -15.01 -19.76 0.09
CA GLN A 88 -14.46 -19.41 1.41
C GLN A 88 -14.91 -20.39 2.48
N ASP A 89 -16.22 -20.59 2.63
CA ASP A 89 -16.76 -21.47 3.66
C ASP A 89 -16.44 -22.94 3.39
N GLN A 90 -16.51 -23.38 2.14
CA GLN A 90 -16.11 -24.73 1.75
C GLN A 90 -14.67 -25.05 2.17
N ARG A 91 -13.74 -24.12 1.95
CA ARG A 91 -12.33 -24.26 2.32
C ARG A 91 -12.11 -24.23 3.83
N LEU A 92 -12.79 -23.34 4.54
CA LEU A 92 -12.73 -23.29 6.00
C LEU A 92 -13.20 -24.63 6.61
N ASN A 93 -14.29 -25.21 6.11
CA ASN A 93 -14.79 -26.51 6.51
C ASN A 93 -13.80 -27.65 6.16
N ALA A 94 -13.11 -27.55 5.03
CA ALA A 94 -12.08 -28.53 4.66
C ALA A 94 -10.88 -28.51 5.63
N ILE A 95 -10.47 -27.33 6.09
CA ILE A 95 -9.38 -27.18 7.08
C ILE A 95 -9.82 -27.71 8.46
N ASP A 96 -11.10 -27.70 8.80
CA ASP A 96 -11.62 -28.25 10.07
C ASP A 96 -11.43 -29.77 10.21
N LYS A 97 -11.09 -30.48 9.12
CA LYS A 97 -10.70 -31.91 9.16
C LYS A 97 -9.32 -32.13 9.81
N LEU A 98 -8.51 -31.10 9.95
CA LEU A 98 -7.25 -31.21 10.69
C LEU A 98 -7.51 -31.39 12.20
N PRO A 99 -6.66 -32.17 12.89
CA PRO A 99 -6.74 -32.31 14.34
C PRO A 99 -6.64 -30.96 15.06
N GLU A 100 -7.30 -30.83 16.22
CA GLU A 100 -7.30 -29.58 17.02
C GLU A 100 -5.91 -29.22 17.60
N ASN A 101 -5.05 -30.21 17.74
CA ASN A 101 -3.67 -30.03 18.18
C ASN A 101 -2.69 -29.76 17.02
N SER A 102 -3.19 -29.55 15.78
CA SER A 102 -2.35 -29.15 14.66
C SER A 102 -2.20 -27.64 14.58
N PRO A 103 -0.98 -27.08 14.57
CA PRO A 103 -0.75 -25.66 14.43
C PRO A 103 -1.21 -25.14 13.05
N TYR A 104 -1.26 -26.00 12.04
CA TYR A 104 -1.76 -25.64 10.70
C TYR A 104 -3.26 -25.35 10.68
N ARG A 105 -4.07 -25.95 11.56
CA ARG A 105 -5.52 -25.77 11.53
C ARG A 105 -5.93 -24.30 11.69
N GLN A 106 -5.52 -23.67 12.78
CA GLN A 106 -5.87 -22.27 13.04
C GLN A 106 -5.13 -21.30 12.10
N PHE A 107 -3.87 -21.58 11.81
CA PHE A 107 -3.07 -20.80 10.88
C PHE A 107 -3.72 -20.73 9.49
N LEU A 108 -4.01 -21.84 8.85
CA LEU A 108 -4.59 -21.88 7.51
C LEU A 108 -5.99 -21.27 7.45
N LYS A 109 -6.81 -21.47 8.48
CA LYS A 109 -8.12 -20.79 8.60
C LYS A 109 -7.98 -19.29 8.67
N ALA A 110 -7.01 -18.78 9.43
CA ALA A 110 -6.75 -17.37 9.55
C ALA A 110 -6.26 -16.76 8.22
N GLU A 111 -5.33 -17.42 7.55
CA GLU A 111 -4.81 -16.99 6.24
C GLU A 111 -5.94 -16.92 5.18
N ILE A 112 -6.78 -17.95 5.09
CA ILE A 112 -7.94 -17.95 4.18
C ILE A 112 -8.85 -16.76 4.48
N ARG A 113 -9.15 -16.48 5.77
CA ARG A 113 -9.97 -15.32 6.15
C ARG A 113 -9.32 -14.00 5.77
N LEU A 114 -8.02 -13.83 5.98
CA LEU A 114 -7.30 -12.62 5.59
C LEU A 114 -7.31 -12.42 4.06
N HIS A 115 -7.09 -13.49 3.30
CA HIS A 115 -7.20 -13.45 1.85
C HIS A 115 -8.57 -12.92 1.41
N TRP A 116 -9.66 -13.46 1.96
CA TRP A 116 -11.00 -12.99 1.64
C TRP A 116 -11.32 -11.61 2.22
N ALA A 117 -10.72 -11.21 3.33
CA ALA A 117 -10.83 -9.86 3.84
C ALA A 117 -10.26 -8.84 2.85
N PHE A 118 -9.07 -9.08 2.30
CA PHE A 118 -8.47 -8.21 1.27
C PHE A 118 -9.33 -8.13 0.01
N VAL A 119 -9.84 -9.26 -0.48
CA VAL A 119 -10.79 -9.27 -1.60
C VAL A 119 -12.02 -8.44 -1.27
N LYS A 120 -12.64 -8.66 -0.11
CA LYS A 120 -13.85 -7.94 0.31
C LYS A 120 -13.60 -6.42 0.41
N LEU A 121 -12.45 -5.99 0.95
CA LEU A 121 -12.06 -4.57 0.98
C LEU A 121 -11.97 -3.98 -0.43
N LYS A 122 -11.32 -4.68 -1.34
CA LYS A 122 -11.17 -4.24 -2.73
C LYS A 122 -12.53 -4.03 -3.43
N PHE A 123 -13.52 -4.86 -3.09
CA PHE A 123 -14.86 -4.78 -3.66
C PHE A 123 -15.86 -3.98 -2.78
N GLY A 124 -15.38 -3.16 -1.85
CA GLY A 124 -16.20 -2.26 -1.03
C GLY A 124 -17.07 -2.96 0.02
N LYS A 125 -16.77 -4.21 0.39
CA LYS A 125 -17.50 -4.98 1.41
C LYS A 125 -16.83 -4.86 2.78
N GLU A 126 -16.65 -3.64 3.28
CA GLU A 126 -15.84 -3.31 4.45
C GLU A 126 -16.29 -4.01 5.73
N MET A 127 -17.60 -4.08 5.99
CA MET A 127 -18.14 -4.75 7.18
C MET A 127 -17.80 -6.24 7.21
N ALA A 128 -17.99 -6.93 6.09
CA ALA A 128 -17.69 -8.35 5.97
C ALA A 128 -16.18 -8.63 6.07
N ALA A 129 -15.36 -7.75 5.51
CA ALA A 129 -13.91 -7.79 5.63
C ALA A 129 -13.45 -7.64 7.09
N SER A 130 -14.02 -6.68 7.82
CA SER A 130 -13.70 -6.43 9.23
C SER A 130 -13.98 -7.67 10.10
N TRP A 131 -15.08 -8.36 9.88
CA TRP A 131 -15.38 -9.62 10.60
C TRP A 131 -14.37 -10.73 10.31
N ASP A 132 -13.91 -10.86 9.06
CA ASP A 132 -12.87 -11.83 8.73
C ASP A 132 -11.52 -11.46 9.36
N ILE A 133 -11.15 -10.18 9.40
CA ILE A 133 -9.93 -9.71 10.07
C ILE A 133 -9.98 -10.03 11.57
N ILE A 134 -11.09 -9.73 12.26
CA ILE A 134 -11.26 -10.00 13.69
C ILE A 134 -11.14 -11.51 13.98
N LYS A 135 -11.81 -12.34 13.18
CA LYS A 135 -11.75 -13.81 13.34
C LYS A 135 -10.33 -14.33 13.07
N ALA A 136 -9.67 -13.83 12.04
CA ALA A 136 -8.30 -14.21 11.70
C ALA A 136 -7.32 -13.84 12.83
N TYR A 137 -7.43 -12.62 13.38
CA TYR A 137 -6.62 -12.21 14.52
C TYR A 137 -6.76 -13.14 15.71
N LYS A 138 -8.00 -13.49 16.11
CA LYS A 138 -8.26 -14.39 17.24
C LYS A 138 -7.65 -15.77 17.01
N LEU A 139 -7.81 -16.35 15.82
CA LEU A 139 -7.22 -17.63 15.44
C LEU A 139 -5.69 -17.60 15.52
N LEU A 140 -5.05 -16.53 15.01
CA LEU A 140 -3.58 -16.39 15.04
C LEU A 140 -3.07 -16.18 16.46
N ALA A 141 -3.73 -15.34 17.26
CA ALA A 141 -3.34 -15.10 18.65
C ALA A 141 -3.43 -16.37 19.51
N GLU A 142 -4.50 -17.15 19.35
CA GLU A 142 -4.66 -18.44 20.00
C GLU A 142 -3.61 -19.46 19.53
N ASN A 143 -3.34 -19.49 18.21
CA ASN A 143 -2.32 -20.37 17.64
C ASN A 143 -0.91 -20.04 18.17
N ALA A 144 -0.56 -18.75 18.28
CA ALA A 144 0.72 -18.31 18.83
C ALA A 144 0.87 -18.67 20.31
N GLN A 145 -0.23 -18.64 21.09
CA GLN A 145 -0.23 -19.03 22.48
C GLN A 145 -0.05 -20.55 22.63
N LYS A 146 -0.76 -21.33 21.81
CA LYS A 146 -0.78 -22.80 21.88
C LYS A 146 0.49 -23.42 21.27
N PHE A 147 1.03 -22.80 20.23
CA PHE A 147 2.17 -23.29 19.44
C PHE A 147 3.20 -22.17 19.20
N PRO A 148 3.91 -21.70 20.24
CA PRO A 148 4.81 -20.54 20.14
C PRO A 148 6.00 -20.73 19.19
N ASP A 149 6.38 -21.99 18.92
CA ASP A 149 7.47 -22.35 18.01
C ASP A 149 7.01 -22.52 16.55
N PHE A 150 5.71 -22.46 16.29
CA PHE A 150 5.21 -22.50 14.91
C PHE A 150 5.34 -21.13 14.25
N VAL A 151 6.49 -20.91 13.63
CA VAL A 151 6.94 -19.63 13.05
C VAL A 151 5.95 -19.03 12.05
N PRO A 152 5.29 -19.78 11.13
CA PRO A 152 4.39 -19.21 10.13
C PRO A 152 3.28 -18.32 10.69
N THR A 153 2.80 -18.60 11.91
CA THR A 153 1.76 -17.79 12.58
C THR A 153 2.12 -16.32 12.66
N TYR A 154 3.40 -16.02 12.90
CA TYR A 154 3.88 -14.67 13.18
C TYR A 154 3.99 -13.77 11.94
N LYS A 155 3.85 -14.33 10.73
CA LYS A 155 3.76 -13.55 9.49
C LYS A 155 2.55 -12.60 9.52
N SER A 156 1.39 -13.17 9.63
CA SER A 156 0.12 -12.43 9.57
C SER A 156 -0.29 -11.85 10.93
N LEU A 157 0.07 -12.49 12.04
CA LEU A 157 -0.13 -11.92 13.37
C LEU A 157 0.69 -10.64 13.55
N GLY A 158 1.96 -10.65 13.14
CA GLY A 158 2.84 -9.49 13.19
C GLY A 158 2.35 -8.34 12.32
N LEU A 159 1.88 -8.64 11.09
CA LEU A 159 1.21 -7.65 10.24
C LEU A 159 0.02 -7.01 10.97
N LEU A 160 -0.87 -7.81 11.57
CA LEU A 160 -2.04 -7.31 12.28
C LEU A 160 -1.65 -6.50 13.52
N HIS A 161 -0.62 -6.91 14.30
CA HIS A 161 -0.13 -6.15 15.44
C HIS A 161 0.36 -4.75 15.03
N VAL A 162 1.06 -4.61 13.89
CA VAL A 162 1.49 -3.31 13.39
C VAL A 162 0.29 -2.47 12.94
N LEU A 163 -0.63 -3.04 12.14
CA LEU A 163 -1.78 -2.31 11.63
C LEU A 163 -2.71 -1.81 12.75
N ILE A 164 -3.00 -2.67 13.73
CA ILE A 164 -3.83 -2.30 14.89
C ILE A 164 -3.11 -1.27 15.77
N GLY A 165 -1.80 -1.46 15.98
CA GLY A 165 -0.99 -0.53 16.78
C GLY A 165 -0.79 0.84 16.16
N SER A 166 -0.93 0.94 14.83
CA SER A 166 -0.86 2.21 14.08
C SER A 166 -2.21 2.91 13.93
N ALA A 167 -3.31 2.28 14.41
CA ALA A 167 -4.63 2.89 14.34
C ALA A 167 -4.70 4.19 15.19
N PRO A 168 -5.35 5.26 14.70
CA PRO A 168 -5.51 6.49 15.44
C PRO A 168 -6.15 6.26 16.83
N GLN A 169 -5.78 7.09 17.82
CA GLN A 169 -6.20 6.93 19.21
C GLN A 169 -7.73 6.83 19.39
N ASN A 170 -8.47 7.59 18.60
CA ASN A 170 -9.95 7.57 18.63
C ASN A 170 -10.57 6.24 18.21
N TYR A 171 -9.81 5.33 17.56
CA TYR A 171 -10.27 3.99 17.19
C TYR A 171 -9.69 2.89 18.08
N GLN A 172 -8.67 3.15 18.89
CA GLN A 172 -8.02 2.14 19.73
C GLN A 172 -8.96 1.53 20.79
N TRP A 173 -9.91 2.29 21.30
CA TRP A 173 -10.90 1.78 22.25
C TRP A 173 -11.81 0.72 21.58
N VAL A 174 -12.18 0.92 20.31
CA VAL A 174 -12.96 -0.05 19.54
C VAL A 174 -12.15 -1.34 19.36
N ALA A 175 -10.88 -1.23 18.98
CA ALA A 175 -9.99 -2.38 18.86
C ALA A 175 -9.91 -3.17 20.18
N LYS A 176 -9.73 -2.48 21.30
CA LYS A 176 -9.71 -3.11 22.65
C LYS A 176 -11.03 -3.81 22.98
N LEU A 177 -12.17 -3.18 22.67
CA LEU A 177 -13.50 -3.78 22.90
C LEU A 177 -13.70 -5.06 22.11
N LEU A 178 -13.15 -5.13 20.89
CA LEU A 178 -13.19 -6.31 20.02
C LEU A 178 -12.14 -7.38 20.41
N GLY A 179 -11.32 -7.11 21.44
CA GLY A 179 -10.24 -8.00 21.88
C GLY A 179 -9.00 -7.96 21.01
N LEU A 180 -8.87 -6.94 20.16
CA LEU A 180 -7.71 -6.75 19.29
C LEU A 180 -6.61 -5.97 20.05
N ARG A 181 -5.38 -6.47 20.01
CA ARG A 181 -4.22 -5.82 20.62
C ARG A 181 -3.19 -5.53 19.54
N GLY A 182 -2.76 -4.27 19.46
CA GLY A 182 -1.76 -3.82 18.51
C GLY A 182 -0.50 -3.36 19.24
N ASN A 183 0.67 -3.70 18.68
CA ASN A 183 1.96 -3.18 19.10
C ASN A 183 2.92 -3.20 17.91
N ILE A 184 3.32 -2.01 17.46
CA ILE A 184 4.16 -1.85 16.28
C ILE A 184 5.49 -2.58 16.42
N GLN A 185 6.18 -2.39 17.54
CA GLN A 185 7.51 -2.98 17.76
C GLN A 185 7.45 -4.51 17.86
N GLN A 186 6.44 -5.04 18.54
CA GLN A 186 6.19 -6.47 18.61
C GLN A 186 5.93 -7.03 17.22
N GLY A 187 4.97 -6.45 16.49
CA GLY A 187 4.60 -6.93 15.15
C GLY A 187 5.76 -6.93 14.17
N LEU A 188 6.61 -5.88 14.19
CA LEU A 188 7.81 -5.85 13.37
C LEU A 188 8.79 -6.98 13.71
N ARG A 189 9.03 -7.26 15.00
CA ARG A 189 9.89 -8.39 15.42
C ARG A 189 9.32 -9.74 14.97
N GLU A 190 8.00 -9.90 15.05
CA GLU A 190 7.29 -11.12 14.62
C GLU A 190 7.46 -11.36 13.12
N VAL A 191 7.19 -10.36 12.28
CA VAL A 191 7.40 -10.45 10.82
C VAL A 191 8.88 -10.71 10.50
N GLN A 192 9.81 -10.03 11.18
CA GLN A 192 11.24 -10.24 10.98
C GLN A 192 11.70 -11.65 11.39
N ARG A 193 11.09 -12.26 12.44
CA ARG A 193 11.36 -13.65 12.81
C ARG A 193 11.05 -14.58 11.63
N VAL A 194 9.88 -14.45 11.00
CA VAL A 194 9.50 -15.25 9.83
C VAL A 194 10.45 -15.01 8.66
N ALA A 195 10.75 -13.75 8.36
CA ALA A 195 11.66 -13.37 7.28
C ALA A 195 13.08 -13.94 7.41
N LYS A 196 13.50 -14.29 8.64
CA LYS A 196 14.85 -14.84 8.91
C LYS A 196 14.87 -16.37 9.01
N THR A 197 13.83 -16.98 9.56
CA THR A 197 13.87 -18.39 9.99
C THR A 197 12.92 -19.33 9.26
N ASP A 198 11.93 -18.80 8.55
CA ASP A 198 11.01 -19.63 7.76
C ASP A 198 11.53 -19.82 6.34
N SER A 199 11.40 -21.01 5.77
CA SER A 199 11.82 -21.28 4.40
C SER A 199 10.76 -20.91 3.38
N LEU A 200 9.49 -21.23 3.67
CA LEU A 200 8.38 -21.11 2.75
C LEU A 200 7.83 -19.68 2.67
N PHE A 201 7.62 -19.04 3.83
CA PHE A 201 7.02 -17.71 3.92
C PHE A 201 8.03 -16.55 4.01
N LYS A 202 9.33 -16.84 3.90
CA LYS A 202 10.43 -15.86 4.01
C LYS A 202 10.23 -14.67 3.07
N THR A 203 10.06 -14.93 1.80
CA THR A 203 9.93 -13.88 0.76
C THR A 203 8.71 -12.99 1.00
N GLU A 204 7.57 -13.60 1.36
CA GLU A 204 6.35 -12.85 1.69
C GLU A 204 6.54 -12.00 2.95
N ALA A 205 7.17 -12.54 4.00
CA ALA A 205 7.45 -11.80 5.23
C ALA A 205 8.42 -10.62 4.99
N GLN A 206 9.44 -10.79 4.13
CA GLN A 206 10.32 -9.70 3.71
C GLN A 206 9.54 -8.59 2.99
N LEU A 207 8.67 -8.97 2.06
CA LEU A 207 7.79 -8.01 1.38
C LEU A 207 6.86 -7.29 2.36
N ILE A 208 6.21 -8.01 3.28
CA ILE A 208 5.35 -7.42 4.32
C ILE A 208 6.12 -6.38 5.14
N ALA A 209 7.34 -6.68 5.57
CA ALA A 209 8.16 -5.74 6.33
C ALA A 209 8.44 -4.46 5.54
N ILE A 210 8.77 -4.57 4.26
CA ILE A 210 8.98 -3.42 3.35
C ILE A 210 7.69 -2.60 3.19
N LEU A 211 6.56 -3.26 2.95
CA LEU A 211 5.26 -2.61 2.79
C LEU A 211 4.80 -1.90 4.06
N LEU A 212 5.05 -2.49 5.24
CA LEU A 212 4.76 -1.83 6.51
C LEU A 212 5.55 -0.53 6.67
N HIS A 213 6.83 -0.50 6.30
CA HIS A 213 7.61 0.74 6.29
C HIS A 213 7.11 1.73 5.26
N ALA A 214 6.78 1.28 4.04
CA ALA A 214 6.35 2.17 2.96
C ALA A 214 4.97 2.80 3.19
N TYR A 215 4.02 2.08 3.77
CA TYR A 215 2.62 2.50 3.85
C TYR A 215 2.14 2.89 5.25
N VAL A 216 2.79 2.39 6.30
CA VAL A 216 2.31 2.57 7.69
C VAL A 216 3.31 3.34 8.55
N LEU A 217 4.61 3.06 8.38
CA LEU A 217 5.67 3.61 9.21
C LEU A 217 6.47 4.69 8.47
N LYS A 218 7.79 4.63 8.56
CA LYS A 218 8.71 5.50 7.85
C LYS A 218 9.56 4.67 6.88
N TYR A 219 9.50 5.03 5.61
CA TYR A 219 10.36 4.46 4.57
C TYR A 219 11.67 5.21 4.51
N SER A 220 12.79 4.53 4.42
CA SER A 220 14.12 5.11 4.34
C SER A 220 14.94 4.49 3.23
N GLU A 221 16.14 5.03 2.96
CA GLU A 221 17.06 4.49 1.97
C GLU A 221 17.41 3.02 2.24
N LYS A 222 17.52 2.63 3.52
CA LYS A 222 17.77 1.23 3.88
C LYS A 222 16.64 0.31 3.37
N GLN A 223 15.38 0.67 3.61
CA GLN A 223 14.24 -0.12 3.11
C GLN A 223 14.19 -0.14 1.58
N ASN A 224 14.61 0.94 0.91
CA ASN A 224 14.72 0.96 -0.54
C ASN A 224 15.80 -0.03 -1.04
N GLN A 225 16.95 -0.08 -0.38
CA GLN A 225 18.00 -1.07 -0.69
C GLN A 225 17.53 -2.49 -0.43
N ASP A 226 16.86 -2.76 0.69
CA ASP A 226 16.27 -4.06 1.02
C ASP A 226 15.25 -4.49 -0.06
N LEU A 227 14.41 -3.55 -0.54
CA LEU A 227 13.48 -3.79 -1.65
C LEU A 227 14.21 -4.17 -2.93
N LEU A 228 15.20 -3.39 -3.36
CA LEU A 228 15.95 -3.66 -4.59
C LEU A 228 16.70 -4.98 -4.53
N GLN A 229 17.26 -5.34 -3.37
CA GLN A 229 17.89 -6.63 -3.14
C GLN A 229 16.89 -7.78 -3.26
N LEU A 230 15.68 -7.62 -2.68
CA LEU A 230 14.61 -8.62 -2.77
C LEU A 230 14.19 -8.84 -4.23
N LEU A 231 14.01 -7.77 -5.00
CA LEU A 231 13.66 -7.83 -6.42
C LEU A 231 14.76 -8.51 -7.25
N HIS A 232 16.03 -8.16 -6.99
CA HIS A 232 17.19 -8.75 -7.67
C HIS A 232 17.31 -10.27 -7.41
N SER A 233 16.98 -10.70 -6.18
CA SER A 233 16.99 -12.12 -5.81
C SER A 233 15.86 -12.94 -6.45
N HIS A 234 14.80 -12.27 -6.94
CA HIS A 234 13.60 -12.91 -7.49
C HIS A 234 13.19 -12.25 -8.82
N PRO A 235 14.04 -12.28 -9.86
CA PRO A 235 13.83 -11.51 -11.09
C PRO A 235 12.61 -11.98 -11.89
N ASP A 236 12.14 -13.20 -11.67
CA ASP A 236 10.97 -13.80 -12.34
C ASP A 236 9.65 -13.62 -11.52
N ASN A 237 9.68 -12.82 -10.46
CA ASN A 237 8.50 -12.60 -9.61
C ASN A 237 7.79 -11.29 -9.95
N LEU A 238 6.74 -11.39 -10.79
CA LEU A 238 5.96 -10.22 -11.23
C LEU A 238 5.20 -9.52 -10.10
N LEU A 239 4.77 -10.25 -9.05
CA LEU A 239 4.10 -9.66 -7.89
C LEU A 239 5.06 -8.78 -7.08
N LEU A 240 6.28 -9.26 -6.82
CA LEU A 240 7.31 -8.46 -6.17
C LEU A 240 7.64 -7.22 -7.00
N GLN A 241 7.76 -7.37 -8.32
CA GLN A 241 8.03 -6.25 -9.22
C GLN A 241 6.92 -5.20 -9.15
N PHE A 242 5.65 -5.62 -9.14
CA PHE A 242 4.50 -4.73 -8.94
C PHE A 242 4.61 -3.93 -7.64
N PHE A 243 4.92 -4.58 -6.51
CA PHE A 243 5.11 -3.89 -5.24
C PHE A 243 6.34 -2.98 -5.25
N GLY A 244 7.41 -3.38 -5.93
CA GLY A 244 8.58 -2.53 -6.15
C GLY A 244 8.22 -1.22 -6.86
N VAL A 245 7.41 -1.30 -7.90
CA VAL A 245 6.90 -0.15 -8.64
C VAL A 245 6.05 0.75 -7.74
N THR A 246 5.06 0.18 -7.05
CA THR A 246 4.14 0.98 -6.21
C THR A 246 4.82 1.65 -5.03
N VAL A 247 5.78 0.98 -4.38
CA VAL A 247 6.59 1.55 -3.30
C VAL A 247 7.48 2.67 -3.84
N SER A 248 8.14 2.47 -4.98
CA SER A 248 8.98 3.50 -5.61
C SER A 248 8.17 4.74 -6.00
N MET A 249 6.97 4.56 -6.58
CA MET A 249 6.07 5.68 -6.88
C MET A 249 5.67 6.44 -5.62
N LYS A 250 5.29 5.73 -4.56
CA LYS A 250 4.89 6.33 -3.29
C LYS A 250 6.02 7.15 -2.64
N ASP A 251 7.25 6.71 -2.79
CA ASP A 251 8.43 7.41 -2.27
C ASP A 251 8.92 8.55 -3.19
N GLY A 252 8.22 8.80 -4.31
CA GLY A 252 8.60 9.81 -5.29
C GLY A 252 9.88 9.45 -6.05
N ARG A 253 10.07 8.17 -6.38
CA ARG A 253 11.17 7.62 -7.19
C ARG A 253 10.64 7.15 -8.55
N GLY A 254 9.96 8.05 -9.26
CA GLY A 254 9.28 7.73 -10.52
C GLY A 254 10.20 7.14 -11.59
N GLN A 255 11.46 7.58 -11.66
CA GLN A 255 12.42 7.02 -12.61
C GLN A 255 12.78 5.55 -12.25
N GLN A 256 12.98 5.25 -10.97
CA GLN A 256 13.18 3.86 -10.51
C GLN A 256 11.93 3.00 -10.79
N ALA A 257 10.75 3.53 -10.52
CA ALA A 257 9.49 2.83 -10.80
C ALA A 257 9.33 2.52 -12.30
N LEU A 258 9.68 3.46 -13.18
CA LEU A 258 9.65 3.25 -14.64
C LEU A 258 10.62 2.16 -15.07
N GLN A 259 11.87 2.18 -14.58
CA GLN A 259 12.88 1.15 -14.87
C GLN A 259 12.42 -0.24 -14.41
N LEU A 260 11.81 -0.33 -13.22
CA LEU A 260 11.25 -1.58 -12.72
C LEU A 260 10.13 -2.11 -13.63
N LEU A 261 9.26 -1.25 -14.15
CA LEU A 261 8.21 -1.63 -15.10
C LEU A 261 8.76 -2.09 -16.45
N GLU A 262 9.80 -1.42 -16.94
CA GLU A 262 10.43 -1.77 -18.23
C GLU A 262 11.16 -3.11 -18.17
N ASN A 263 11.79 -3.42 -17.02
CA ASN A 263 12.55 -4.64 -16.80
C ASN A 263 11.71 -5.77 -16.18
N ARG A 264 10.39 -5.60 -16.06
CA ARG A 264 9.53 -6.63 -15.46
C ARG A 264 9.53 -7.93 -16.27
N PRO A 265 9.37 -9.08 -15.61
CA PRO A 265 9.19 -10.34 -16.32
C PRO A 265 7.87 -10.31 -17.11
N THR A 266 7.90 -10.88 -18.31
CA THR A 266 6.78 -10.94 -19.25
C THR A 266 6.60 -12.36 -19.80
N GLY A 267 5.48 -12.63 -20.45
CA GLY A 267 5.19 -13.91 -21.14
C GLY A 267 3.84 -14.50 -20.73
N ALA A 268 3.38 -15.46 -21.53
CA ALA A 268 2.04 -16.07 -21.39
C ALA A 268 1.84 -16.90 -20.11
N VAL A 269 2.92 -17.21 -19.38
CA VAL A 269 2.85 -17.94 -18.11
C VAL A 269 2.36 -17.08 -16.95
N TYR A 270 2.46 -15.74 -17.08
CA TYR A 270 2.00 -14.80 -16.07
C TYR A 270 0.53 -14.48 -16.25
N LEU A 271 -0.14 -14.26 -15.12
CA LEU A 271 -1.50 -13.74 -15.12
C LEU A 271 -1.53 -12.36 -15.80
N PRO A 272 -2.45 -12.10 -16.76
CA PRO A 272 -2.61 -10.77 -17.34
C PRO A 272 -2.83 -9.71 -16.26
N PHE A 273 -2.03 -8.64 -16.28
CA PHE A 273 -2.06 -7.63 -15.23
C PHE A 273 -2.19 -6.21 -15.81
N PRO A 274 -3.39 -5.81 -16.29
CA PRO A 274 -3.61 -4.51 -16.91
C PRO A 274 -3.24 -3.32 -16.02
N PHE A 275 -3.31 -3.47 -14.69
CA PHE A 275 -2.98 -2.41 -13.76
C PHE A 275 -1.53 -1.92 -13.86
N LEU A 276 -0.63 -2.71 -14.43
CA LEU A 276 0.75 -2.26 -14.74
C LEU A 276 0.77 -1.18 -15.82
N ASP A 277 -0.16 -1.24 -16.80
CA ASP A 277 -0.29 -0.20 -17.82
C ASP A 277 -0.84 1.11 -17.21
N TYR A 278 -1.77 1.00 -16.25
CA TYR A 278 -2.24 2.15 -15.47
C TYR A 278 -1.08 2.81 -14.70
N LEU A 279 -0.26 2.04 -13.99
CA LEU A 279 0.90 2.56 -13.25
C LEU A 279 1.91 3.23 -14.20
N LYS A 280 2.19 2.61 -15.34
CA LYS A 280 3.07 3.20 -16.36
C LYS A 280 2.53 4.51 -16.89
N GLY A 281 1.22 4.56 -17.16
CA GLY A 281 0.54 5.79 -17.58
C GLY A 281 0.65 6.89 -16.53
N GLU A 282 0.48 6.59 -15.24
CA GLU A 282 0.64 7.55 -14.15
C GLU A 282 2.08 8.08 -14.03
N ILE A 283 3.08 7.21 -14.08
CA ILE A 283 4.49 7.61 -14.04
C ILE A 283 4.84 8.52 -15.22
N LEU A 284 4.38 8.18 -16.43
CA LEU A 284 4.62 8.98 -17.64
C LEU A 284 3.90 10.34 -17.57
N LEU A 285 2.70 10.39 -17.02
CA LEU A 285 1.99 11.66 -16.76
C LEU A 285 2.77 12.54 -15.80
N GLN A 286 3.27 11.98 -14.69
CA GLN A 286 4.10 12.69 -13.72
C GLN A 286 5.41 13.19 -14.35
N LYS A 287 5.98 12.43 -15.28
CA LYS A 287 7.18 12.79 -16.03
C LYS A 287 6.93 13.87 -17.10
N GLY A 288 5.67 14.22 -17.40
CA GLY A 288 5.29 15.16 -18.44
C GLY A 288 5.23 14.57 -19.85
N GLN A 289 5.30 13.25 -19.99
CA GLN A 289 5.21 12.51 -21.25
C GLN A 289 3.75 12.18 -21.59
N TYR A 290 2.95 13.23 -21.84
CA TYR A 290 1.48 13.14 -21.90
C TYR A 290 0.96 12.20 -22.97
N ALA A 291 1.51 12.20 -24.20
CA ALA A 291 1.09 11.31 -25.27
C ALA A 291 1.38 9.83 -24.95
N ALA A 292 2.55 9.53 -24.40
CA ALA A 292 2.90 8.19 -23.97
C ALA A 292 2.05 7.72 -22.77
N ALA A 293 1.75 8.63 -21.84
CA ALA A 293 0.84 8.36 -20.72
C ALA A 293 -0.56 8.00 -21.22
N GLU A 294 -1.13 8.79 -22.15
CA GLU A 294 -2.44 8.54 -22.75
C GLU A 294 -2.50 7.17 -23.43
N THR A 295 -1.46 6.77 -24.15
CA THR A 295 -1.36 5.43 -24.76
C THR A 295 -1.47 4.33 -23.71
N GLN A 296 -0.71 4.40 -22.62
CA GLN A 296 -0.72 3.38 -21.58
C GLN A 296 -2.06 3.33 -20.82
N LEU A 297 -2.66 4.48 -20.53
CA LEU A 297 -3.96 4.55 -19.86
C LEU A 297 -5.08 3.98 -20.73
N ASN A 298 -5.03 4.18 -22.05
CA ASN A 298 -5.99 3.57 -22.98
C ASN A 298 -5.76 2.05 -23.11
N LEU A 299 -4.52 1.54 -23.05
CA LEU A 299 -4.25 0.10 -22.96
C LEU A 299 -4.87 -0.51 -21.70
N PHE A 300 -4.73 0.17 -20.56
CA PHE A 300 -5.41 -0.25 -19.34
C PHE A 300 -6.93 -0.35 -19.55
N LEU A 301 -7.57 0.70 -20.05
CA LEU A 301 -9.03 0.70 -20.30
C LEU A 301 -9.49 -0.42 -21.23
N GLY A 302 -8.69 -0.75 -22.24
CA GLY A 302 -9.02 -1.82 -23.20
C GLY A 302 -8.97 -3.22 -22.62
N ASN A 303 -8.15 -3.44 -21.59
CA ASN A 303 -7.88 -4.77 -21.02
C ASN A 303 -8.48 -4.99 -19.63
N TYR A 304 -8.91 -3.92 -18.95
CA TYR A 304 -9.40 -3.96 -17.58
C TYR A 304 -10.90 -4.22 -17.51
N LYS A 305 -11.32 -5.14 -16.65
CA LYS A 305 -12.73 -5.55 -16.49
C LYS A 305 -13.37 -5.09 -15.18
N GLY A 306 -12.57 -4.49 -14.30
CA GLY A 306 -13.03 -4.02 -13.00
C GLY A 306 -13.81 -2.71 -13.06
N GLN A 307 -14.31 -2.28 -11.89
CA GLN A 307 -15.06 -1.04 -11.72
C GLN A 307 -14.28 0.05 -10.97
N ASN A 308 -13.19 -0.32 -10.30
CA ASN A 308 -12.30 0.61 -9.61
C ASN A 308 -11.33 1.28 -10.58
N PHE A 309 -10.81 2.45 -10.23
CA PHE A 309 -9.86 3.24 -11.02
C PHE A 309 -10.38 3.80 -12.34
N LEU A 310 -11.65 3.55 -12.72
CA LEU A 310 -12.18 4.03 -13.99
C LEU A 310 -12.36 5.55 -14.00
N LYS A 311 -12.82 6.15 -12.90
CA LYS A 311 -12.90 7.61 -12.78
C LYS A 311 -11.51 8.25 -12.78
N ASP A 312 -10.60 7.67 -12.04
CA ASP A 312 -9.23 8.17 -11.91
C ASP A 312 -8.45 8.07 -13.23
N VAL A 313 -8.59 6.98 -13.99
CA VAL A 313 -7.93 6.88 -15.30
C VAL A 313 -8.49 7.90 -16.29
N HIS A 314 -9.80 8.19 -16.26
CA HIS A 314 -10.37 9.23 -17.10
C HIS A 314 -9.92 10.63 -16.66
N LEU A 315 -9.72 10.86 -15.35
CA LEU A 315 -9.08 12.09 -14.88
C LEU A 315 -7.63 12.21 -15.38
N LYS A 316 -6.85 11.14 -15.34
CA LYS A 316 -5.48 11.14 -15.87
C LYS A 316 -5.45 11.41 -17.38
N LEU A 317 -6.37 10.82 -18.14
CA LEU A 317 -6.54 11.08 -19.57
C LEU A 317 -6.97 12.55 -19.84
N PHE A 318 -7.86 13.09 -19.02
CA PHE A 318 -8.18 14.51 -19.02
C PHE A 318 -6.91 15.35 -18.79
N LEU A 319 -6.13 15.04 -17.75
CA LEU A 319 -4.90 15.77 -17.45
C LEU A 319 -3.88 15.69 -18.57
N CYS A 320 -3.68 14.52 -19.19
CA CYS A 320 -2.78 14.39 -20.35
C CYS A 320 -3.12 15.39 -21.44
N ASN A 321 -4.40 15.49 -21.77
CA ASN A 321 -4.86 16.37 -22.86
C ASN A 321 -4.94 17.84 -22.43
N TRP A 322 -5.43 18.14 -21.23
CA TRP A 322 -5.55 19.49 -20.70
C TRP A 322 -4.20 20.16 -20.53
N LEU A 323 -3.21 19.44 -19.98
CA LEU A 323 -1.86 19.95 -19.80
C LEU A 323 -1.09 20.08 -21.13
N ASN A 324 -1.50 19.35 -22.14
CA ASN A 324 -0.96 19.43 -23.51
C ASN A 324 -1.75 20.41 -24.42
N ASN A 325 -2.64 21.22 -23.83
CA ASN A 325 -3.48 22.21 -24.52
C ASN A 325 -4.46 21.64 -25.56
N ASN A 326 -4.84 20.36 -25.43
CA ASN A 326 -5.89 19.75 -26.24
C ASN A 326 -7.24 19.78 -25.50
N GLU A 327 -7.85 20.96 -25.44
CA GLU A 327 -9.07 21.20 -24.64
C GLU A 327 -10.25 20.36 -25.08
N ILE A 328 -10.42 20.15 -26.41
CA ILE A 328 -11.55 19.41 -26.98
C ILE A 328 -11.53 17.96 -26.48
N THR A 329 -10.38 17.31 -26.56
CA THR A 329 -10.23 15.91 -26.09
C THR A 329 -10.29 15.84 -24.57
N ALA A 330 -9.70 16.80 -23.87
CA ALA A 330 -9.78 16.88 -22.42
C ALA A 330 -11.24 16.90 -21.94
N GLN A 331 -12.09 17.75 -22.51
CA GLN A 331 -13.50 17.83 -22.15
C GLN A 331 -14.27 16.52 -22.38
N LYS A 332 -13.91 15.73 -23.40
CA LYS A 332 -14.51 14.40 -23.61
C LYS A 332 -14.23 13.45 -22.45
N TYR A 333 -12.98 13.41 -21.98
CA TYR A 333 -12.59 12.56 -20.84
C TYR A 333 -13.21 13.05 -19.53
N LEU A 334 -13.27 14.37 -19.29
CA LEU A 334 -13.88 14.95 -18.10
C LEU A 334 -15.35 14.55 -17.94
N LYS A 335 -16.13 14.62 -19.03
CA LYS A 335 -17.53 14.23 -19.03
C LYS A 335 -17.76 12.75 -18.69
N LYS A 336 -16.81 11.87 -19.06
CA LYS A 336 -16.91 10.44 -18.78
C LYS A 336 -16.76 10.11 -17.28
N ILE A 337 -16.03 10.92 -16.51
CA ILE A 337 -15.78 10.66 -15.08
C ILE A 337 -17.08 10.52 -14.28
N ALA A 338 -18.11 11.32 -14.63
CA ALA A 338 -19.40 11.27 -13.94
C ALA A 338 -20.16 9.94 -14.15
N THR A 339 -19.93 9.26 -15.28
CA THR A 339 -20.76 8.13 -15.74
C THR A 339 -20.10 6.77 -15.66
N VAL A 340 -18.78 6.70 -15.39
CA VAL A 340 -18.03 5.44 -15.36
C VAL A 340 -17.70 5.02 -13.94
N GLY A 341 -17.50 3.71 -13.73
CA GLY A 341 -16.94 3.14 -12.51
C GLY A 341 -17.75 3.48 -11.24
N GLN A 342 -17.05 3.39 -10.12
CA GLN A 342 -17.61 3.62 -8.78
C GLN A 342 -16.60 4.40 -7.91
N THR A 343 -17.04 4.82 -6.71
CA THR A 343 -16.20 5.60 -5.77
C THR A 343 -15.82 4.77 -4.54
N VAL A 344 -15.37 3.52 -4.73
CA VAL A 344 -14.89 2.66 -3.64
C VAL A 344 -13.47 3.06 -3.25
N VAL A 345 -12.57 3.20 -4.23
CA VAL A 345 -11.18 3.58 -3.99
C VAL A 345 -11.00 5.10 -3.90
N GLU A 346 -10.05 5.54 -3.09
CA GLU A 346 -9.81 6.96 -2.83
C GLU A 346 -9.46 7.77 -4.08
N SER A 347 -8.74 7.16 -5.05
CA SER A 347 -8.40 7.81 -6.31
C SER A 347 -9.65 8.16 -7.15
N ASP A 348 -10.66 7.27 -7.18
CA ASP A 348 -11.92 7.53 -7.88
C ASP A 348 -12.76 8.60 -7.16
N LYS A 349 -12.76 8.62 -5.82
CA LYS A 349 -13.39 9.71 -5.04
C LYS A 349 -12.73 11.05 -5.35
N ALA A 350 -11.40 11.09 -5.37
CA ALA A 350 -10.64 12.29 -5.69
C ALA A 350 -10.89 12.75 -7.12
N ALA A 351 -10.98 11.82 -8.08
CA ALA A 351 -11.31 12.12 -9.47
C ALA A 351 -12.71 12.74 -9.63
N GLN A 352 -13.70 12.19 -8.92
CA GLN A 352 -15.05 12.76 -8.90
C GLN A 352 -15.05 14.17 -8.31
N GLN A 353 -14.39 14.36 -7.16
CA GLN A 353 -14.31 15.66 -6.50
C GLN A 353 -13.59 16.71 -7.36
N PHE A 354 -12.51 16.33 -8.02
CA PHE A 354 -11.80 17.22 -8.96
C PHE A 354 -12.73 17.66 -10.09
N THR A 355 -13.47 16.72 -10.69
CA THR A 355 -14.41 16.97 -11.77
C THR A 355 -15.50 17.95 -11.34
N ASP A 356 -16.10 17.71 -10.18
CA ASP A 356 -17.15 18.58 -9.64
C ASP A 356 -16.64 20.01 -9.39
N ASN A 357 -15.41 20.15 -8.91
CA ASN A 357 -14.78 21.45 -8.71
C ASN A 357 -14.43 22.13 -10.05
N PHE A 358 -13.96 21.37 -11.03
CA PHE A 358 -13.63 21.89 -12.35
C PHE A 358 -14.88 22.44 -13.07
N LEU A 359 -15.98 21.67 -13.06
CA LEU A 359 -17.25 22.06 -13.69
C LEU A 359 -17.91 23.28 -13.00
N LYS A 360 -17.65 23.47 -11.70
CA LYS A 360 -18.09 24.67 -10.95
C LYS A 360 -17.19 25.90 -11.19
N GLY A 361 -16.24 25.84 -12.11
CA GLY A 361 -15.30 26.92 -12.40
C GLY A 361 -14.29 27.21 -11.28
N LYS A 362 -14.11 26.28 -10.33
CA LYS A 362 -13.16 26.44 -9.22
C LYS A 362 -11.71 26.17 -9.62
N VAL A 363 -11.49 25.58 -10.81
CA VAL A 363 -10.17 25.29 -11.37
C VAL A 363 -9.91 26.26 -12.52
N GLN A 364 -8.93 27.13 -12.34
CA GLN A 364 -8.55 28.16 -13.32
C GLN A 364 -7.51 27.63 -14.32
N VAL A 365 -7.41 28.28 -15.49
CA VAL A 365 -6.37 27.95 -16.50
C VAL A 365 -4.95 28.15 -15.93
N SER A 366 -4.75 29.13 -15.04
CA SER A 366 -3.49 29.36 -14.32
C SER A 366 -3.02 28.15 -13.53
N GLN A 367 -3.93 27.26 -13.12
CA GLN A 367 -3.60 26.04 -12.38
C GLN A 367 -2.95 24.96 -13.25
N LYS A 368 -2.93 25.08 -14.59
CA LYS A 368 -2.21 24.12 -15.45
C LYS A 368 -0.73 24.03 -15.07
N ILE A 369 -0.09 25.17 -14.85
CA ILE A 369 1.35 25.19 -14.54
C ILE A 369 1.63 24.68 -13.14
N LEU A 370 0.76 25.00 -12.16
CA LEU A 370 0.84 24.46 -10.82
C LEU A 370 0.62 22.94 -10.80
N MET A 371 -0.31 22.45 -11.63
CA MET A 371 -0.56 21.01 -11.80
C MET A 371 0.64 20.29 -12.44
N LYS A 372 1.27 20.88 -13.47
CA LYS A 372 2.52 20.34 -14.06
C LYS A 372 3.61 20.20 -13.00
N ALA A 373 3.85 21.24 -12.23
CA ALA A 373 4.86 21.24 -11.16
C ALA A 373 4.51 20.22 -10.07
N ARG A 374 3.22 20.09 -9.70
CA ARG A 374 2.76 19.11 -8.75
C ARG A 374 3.04 17.69 -9.21
N LEU A 375 2.63 17.36 -10.43
CA LEU A 375 2.83 16.01 -11.00
C LEU A 375 4.30 15.64 -11.06
N ALA A 376 5.14 16.56 -11.54
CA ALA A 376 6.58 16.35 -11.58
C ALA A 376 7.17 16.14 -10.18
N PHE A 377 6.76 16.92 -9.19
CA PHE A 377 7.17 16.77 -7.80
C PHE A 377 6.72 15.42 -7.22
N ASP A 378 5.47 15.04 -7.43
CA ASP A 378 4.91 13.78 -6.92
C ASP A 378 5.63 12.56 -7.52
N GLY A 379 6.06 12.65 -8.78
CA GLY A 379 6.90 11.64 -9.44
C GLY A 379 8.38 11.68 -9.06
N GLY A 380 8.84 12.68 -8.28
CA GLY A 380 10.24 12.86 -7.91
C GLY A 380 11.12 13.48 -8.99
N TYR A 381 10.52 14.05 -10.03
CA TYR A 381 11.21 14.81 -11.08
C TYR A 381 11.43 16.26 -10.61
N LEU A 382 12.27 16.44 -9.58
CA LEU A 382 12.40 17.70 -8.84
C LEU A 382 12.92 18.84 -9.70
N ASP A 383 13.91 18.58 -10.56
CA ASP A 383 14.45 19.58 -11.49
C ASP A 383 13.35 20.06 -12.46
N THR A 384 12.56 19.16 -13.01
CA THR A 384 11.44 19.50 -13.88
C THR A 384 10.39 20.32 -13.12
N ALA A 385 10.08 19.95 -11.88
CA ALA A 385 9.15 20.70 -11.05
C ALA A 385 9.65 22.13 -10.77
N LEU A 386 10.93 22.27 -10.42
CA LEU A 386 11.56 23.56 -10.16
C LEU A 386 11.60 24.41 -11.43
N GLN A 387 12.04 23.85 -12.55
CA GLN A 387 12.13 24.56 -13.83
C GLN A 387 10.75 25.03 -14.33
N THR A 388 9.70 24.29 -14.04
CA THR A 388 8.32 24.65 -14.36
C THR A 388 7.88 25.93 -13.62
N LEU A 389 8.32 26.15 -12.38
CA LEU A 389 7.93 27.29 -11.56
C LEU A 389 8.93 28.44 -11.59
N LYS A 390 10.21 28.19 -11.90
CA LYS A 390 11.30 29.17 -11.85
C LYS A 390 11.06 30.48 -12.64
N PRO A 391 10.41 30.47 -13.84
CA PRO A 391 10.16 31.70 -14.59
C PRO A 391 9.00 32.52 -14.03
N LEU A 392 8.31 32.05 -13.00
CA LEU A 392 7.13 32.68 -12.44
C LEU A 392 7.43 33.33 -11.09
N THR A 393 6.61 34.31 -10.77
CA THR A 393 6.57 34.96 -9.46
C THR A 393 5.16 34.87 -8.88
N GLU A 394 4.99 35.21 -7.62
CA GLU A 394 3.67 35.25 -6.97
C GLU A 394 2.68 36.16 -7.76
N THR A 395 3.17 37.25 -8.34
CA THR A 395 2.36 38.18 -9.14
C THR A 395 1.90 37.62 -10.48
N SER A 396 2.47 36.48 -10.92
CA SER A 396 2.00 35.75 -12.09
C SER A 396 0.61 35.13 -11.92
N PHE A 397 0.11 35.10 -10.67
CA PHE A 397 -1.18 34.51 -10.32
C PHE A 397 -2.15 35.58 -9.81
N ALA A 398 -3.28 35.74 -10.48
CA ALA A 398 -4.32 36.68 -10.06
C ALA A 398 -5.04 36.23 -8.79
N ASN A 399 -5.28 34.90 -8.66
CA ASN A 399 -6.04 34.31 -7.56
C ASN A 399 -5.15 34.13 -6.31
N PRO A 400 -5.58 34.62 -5.12
CA PRO A 400 -4.84 34.42 -3.87
C PRO A 400 -4.56 32.95 -3.53
N ARG A 401 -5.48 32.04 -3.86
CA ARG A 401 -5.29 30.61 -3.67
C ARG A 401 -4.12 30.07 -4.48
N ASP A 402 -4.01 30.48 -5.74
CA ASP A 402 -2.93 30.02 -6.63
C ASP A 402 -1.56 30.60 -6.19
N ARG A 403 -1.55 31.82 -5.61
CA ARG A 403 -0.34 32.42 -4.99
C ARG A 403 0.12 31.60 -3.79
N ALA A 404 -0.82 31.20 -2.93
CA ALA A 404 -0.52 30.35 -1.78
C ALA A 404 -0.02 28.97 -2.24
N GLU A 405 -0.66 28.35 -3.23
CA GLU A 405 -0.22 27.10 -3.81
C GLU A 405 1.16 27.18 -4.43
N PHE A 406 1.45 28.21 -5.22
CA PHE A 406 2.76 28.46 -5.84
C PHE A 406 3.88 28.44 -4.79
N ASN A 407 3.75 29.25 -3.74
CA ASN A 407 4.74 29.29 -2.66
C ASN A 407 4.86 27.95 -1.93
N TYR A 408 3.74 27.29 -1.65
CA TYR A 408 3.74 25.97 -1.04
C TYR A 408 4.48 24.92 -1.90
N ARG A 409 4.25 24.91 -3.23
CA ARG A 409 4.93 24.00 -4.16
C ARG A 409 6.44 24.26 -4.21
N LEU A 410 6.86 25.52 -4.30
CA LEU A 410 8.27 25.86 -4.22
C LEU A 410 8.90 25.41 -2.91
N GLY A 411 8.23 25.65 -1.78
CA GLY A 411 8.70 25.19 -0.48
C GLY A 411 8.91 23.68 -0.44
N ARG A 412 7.96 22.89 -0.99
CA ARG A 412 8.07 21.44 -1.09
C ARG A 412 9.25 21.00 -1.95
N ILE A 413 9.47 21.65 -3.09
CA ILE A 413 10.58 21.36 -4.01
C ILE A 413 11.91 21.64 -3.33
N HIS A 414 12.11 22.84 -2.76
CA HIS A 414 13.34 23.22 -2.07
C HIS A 414 13.65 22.31 -0.87
N GLN A 415 12.61 21.93 -0.11
CA GLN A 415 12.78 20.98 0.99
C GLN A 415 13.31 19.61 0.51
N ARG A 416 12.79 19.09 -0.60
CA ARG A 416 13.27 17.82 -1.19
C ARG A 416 14.65 17.94 -1.85
N LEU A 417 15.04 19.11 -2.30
CA LEU A 417 16.38 19.44 -2.81
C LEU A 417 17.40 19.71 -1.68
N HIS A 418 17.00 19.55 -0.42
CA HIS A 418 17.83 19.83 0.76
C HIS A 418 18.29 21.31 0.87
N GLU A 419 17.42 22.21 0.48
CA GLU A 419 17.61 23.67 0.54
C GLU A 419 16.64 24.27 1.61
N PRO A 420 16.87 24.00 2.92
CA PRO A 420 15.89 24.30 3.96
C PRO A 420 15.60 25.78 4.13
N ASP A 421 16.56 26.66 3.89
CA ASP A 421 16.37 28.11 4.08
C ASP A 421 15.47 28.71 2.97
N LEU A 422 15.62 28.24 1.73
CA LEU A 422 14.70 28.59 0.65
C LEU A 422 13.30 28.02 0.89
N ALA A 423 13.23 26.79 1.38
CA ALA A 423 11.96 26.15 1.74
C ALA A 423 11.22 26.94 2.83
N ILE A 424 11.93 27.41 3.88
CA ILE A 424 11.35 28.21 4.96
C ILE A 424 10.71 29.48 4.38
N GLY A 425 11.45 30.27 3.56
CA GLY A 425 10.90 31.50 2.98
C GLY A 425 9.63 31.26 2.16
N CYS A 426 9.61 30.20 1.36
CA CYS A 426 8.43 29.85 0.58
C CYS A 426 7.26 29.39 1.45
N TYR A 427 7.50 28.58 2.48
CA TYR A 427 6.45 28.14 3.39
C TYR A 427 5.89 29.28 4.25
N ASP A 428 6.73 30.17 4.77
CA ASP A 428 6.28 31.35 5.51
C ASP A 428 5.34 32.20 4.64
N ARG A 429 5.70 32.38 3.36
CA ARG A 429 4.85 33.10 2.42
C ARG A 429 3.51 32.39 2.17
N ALA A 430 3.52 31.07 2.00
CA ALA A 430 2.30 30.28 1.85
C ALA A 430 1.38 30.38 3.08
N VAL A 431 1.96 30.40 4.29
CA VAL A 431 1.23 30.59 5.55
C VAL A 431 0.53 31.96 5.58
N VAL A 432 1.28 33.03 5.25
CA VAL A 432 0.74 34.40 5.23
C VAL A 432 -0.42 34.53 4.23
N LEU A 433 -0.27 34.00 3.01
CA LEU A 433 -1.27 34.08 1.96
C LEU A 433 -2.53 33.22 2.25
N SER A 434 -2.41 32.23 3.13
CA SER A 434 -3.52 31.38 3.52
C SER A 434 -4.21 31.80 4.81
N ALA A 435 -3.73 32.86 5.49
CA ALA A 435 -4.20 33.21 6.83
C ALA A 435 -5.68 33.68 6.85
N ALA A 436 -6.11 34.40 5.83
CA ALA A 436 -7.49 34.92 5.70
C ALA A 436 -8.45 33.92 5.06
N GLU A 437 -7.92 32.89 4.43
CA GLU A 437 -8.67 31.94 3.63
C GLU A 437 -8.39 30.51 4.13
N HIS A 438 -9.37 29.67 4.11
CA HIS A 438 -9.26 28.30 4.66
C HIS A 438 -8.55 27.34 3.69
N TYR A 439 -7.43 27.78 3.04
CA TYR A 439 -6.66 26.91 2.16
C TYR A 439 -5.75 25.98 2.96
N TYR A 440 -5.76 24.70 2.62
CA TYR A 440 -4.92 23.70 3.27
C TYR A 440 -3.41 23.95 3.10
N PHE A 441 -3.02 24.77 2.13
CA PHE A 441 -1.61 25.10 1.85
C PHE A 441 -0.92 25.74 3.05
N GLY A 442 -1.58 26.66 3.74
CA GLY A 442 -1.03 27.30 4.93
C GLY A 442 -0.84 26.35 6.10
N ALA A 443 -1.84 25.53 6.40
CA ALA A 443 -1.75 24.52 7.46
C ALA A 443 -0.64 23.51 7.21
N THR A 444 -0.55 23.03 5.94
CA THR A 444 0.49 22.06 5.55
C THR A 444 1.87 22.72 5.50
N ALA A 445 1.97 23.98 5.09
CA ALA A 445 3.23 24.73 5.12
C ALA A 445 3.72 24.91 6.57
N ALA A 446 2.86 25.30 7.49
CA ALA A 446 3.18 25.40 8.92
C ALA A 446 3.67 24.06 9.48
N LEU A 447 3.04 22.93 9.12
CA LEU A 447 3.48 21.60 9.49
C LEU A 447 4.90 21.30 8.97
N GLN A 448 5.19 21.64 7.72
CA GLN A 448 6.53 21.41 7.13
C GLN A 448 7.60 22.32 7.77
N LEU A 449 7.27 23.57 8.09
CA LEU A 449 8.14 24.45 8.88
C LEU A 449 8.50 23.84 10.21
N GLY A 450 7.51 23.24 10.91
CA GLY A 450 7.72 22.53 12.16
C GLY A 450 8.78 21.42 12.00
N TYR A 451 8.68 20.60 10.98
CA TYR A 451 9.66 19.54 10.71
C TYR A 451 11.03 20.07 10.33
N ILE A 452 11.13 21.15 9.55
CA ILE A 452 12.42 21.77 9.20
C ILE A 452 13.08 22.35 10.46
N TYR A 453 12.35 23.09 11.31
CA TYR A 453 12.89 23.63 12.55
C TYR A 453 13.27 22.55 13.55
N GLN A 454 12.52 21.46 13.62
CA GLN A 454 12.86 20.29 14.43
C GLN A 454 14.20 19.67 13.97
N ALA A 455 14.37 19.47 12.65
CA ALA A 455 15.61 18.95 12.06
C ALA A 455 16.81 19.90 12.27
N LYS A 456 16.58 21.22 12.33
CA LYS A 456 17.59 22.24 12.66
C LYS A 456 17.80 22.42 14.17
N ASN A 457 17.22 21.58 15.05
CA ASN A 457 17.26 21.67 16.51
C ASN A 457 16.72 22.99 17.08
N GLN A 458 15.87 23.69 16.34
CA GLN A 458 15.22 24.94 16.77
C GLN A 458 13.87 24.64 17.46
N LYS A 459 13.94 24.03 18.63
CA LYS A 459 12.78 23.49 19.37
C LYS A 459 11.61 24.48 19.49
N ASN A 460 11.86 25.71 19.92
CA ASN A 460 10.81 26.71 20.13
C ASN A 460 10.09 27.08 18.82
N LYS A 461 10.82 27.27 17.74
CA LYS A 461 10.25 27.55 16.40
C LYS A 461 9.43 26.36 15.89
N ALA A 462 9.93 25.13 16.09
CA ALA A 462 9.19 23.93 15.71
C ALA A 462 7.85 23.81 16.42
N ILE A 463 7.83 24.05 17.74
CA ILE A 463 6.58 24.03 18.56
C ILE A 463 5.59 25.08 18.05
N LEU A 464 6.06 26.30 17.79
CA LEU A 464 5.19 27.38 17.30
C LEU A 464 4.60 27.03 15.94
N ALA A 465 5.39 26.47 15.01
CA ALA A 465 4.94 26.08 13.69
C ALA A 465 3.93 24.91 13.73
N PHE A 466 4.15 23.89 14.57
CA PHE A 466 3.17 22.81 14.76
C PHE A 466 1.86 23.29 15.38
N ARG A 467 1.92 24.18 16.37
CA ARG A 467 0.72 24.80 16.95
C ARG A 467 -0.02 25.66 15.93
N GLN A 468 0.72 26.39 15.07
CA GLN A 468 0.12 27.17 14.00
C GLN A 468 -0.63 26.25 13.00
N ALA A 469 -0.07 25.08 12.66
CA ALA A 469 -0.75 24.11 11.81
C ALA A 469 -2.09 23.62 12.45
N LEU A 470 -2.10 23.36 13.75
CA LEU A 470 -3.31 22.96 14.51
C LEU A 470 -4.39 24.05 14.56
N ASN A 471 -3.99 25.31 14.64
CA ASN A 471 -4.89 26.44 14.77
C ASN A 471 -5.56 26.87 13.46
N TYR A 472 -5.17 26.28 12.32
CA TYR A 472 -5.88 26.55 11.06
C TYR A 472 -7.34 26.08 11.16
N PRO A 473 -8.29 26.90 10.65
CA PRO A 473 -9.70 26.52 10.63
C PRO A 473 -9.93 25.31 9.72
N LYS A 474 -11.17 24.86 9.61
CA LYS A 474 -11.55 23.69 8.82
C LYS A 474 -11.08 23.82 7.36
N HIS A 475 -10.28 22.89 6.90
CA HIS A 475 -9.76 22.80 5.52
C HIS A 475 -9.68 21.35 5.06
N GLU A 476 -9.40 21.15 3.77
CA GLU A 476 -9.05 19.80 3.25
C GLU A 476 -7.87 19.23 4.05
N TYR A 477 -7.89 17.91 4.33
CA TYR A 477 -6.82 17.19 5.05
C TYR A 477 -6.60 17.62 6.52
N LYS A 478 -7.49 18.41 7.14
CA LYS A 478 -7.30 18.90 8.51
C LYS A 478 -6.98 17.78 9.51
N ASN A 479 -7.76 16.69 9.52
CA ASN A 479 -7.51 15.56 10.42
C ASN A 479 -6.11 14.98 10.25
N SER A 480 -5.64 14.84 9.02
CA SER A 480 -4.29 14.31 8.74
C SER A 480 -3.19 15.28 9.18
N THR A 481 -3.37 16.58 8.94
CA THR A 481 -2.42 17.63 9.32
C THR A 481 -2.33 17.74 10.85
N ASP A 482 -3.48 17.79 11.52
CA ASP A 482 -3.57 17.87 12.98
C ASP A 482 -2.93 16.66 13.67
N ASN A 483 -3.23 15.45 13.21
CA ASN A 483 -2.64 14.23 13.77
C ASN A 483 -1.11 14.21 13.66
N LYS A 484 -0.56 14.66 12.54
CA LYS A 484 0.89 14.77 12.35
C LYS A 484 1.52 15.83 13.24
N ALA A 485 0.87 16.99 13.39
CA ALA A 485 1.36 18.05 14.26
C ALA A 485 1.33 17.64 15.74
N ARG A 486 0.23 16.99 16.19
CA ARG A 486 0.13 16.45 17.57
C ARG A 486 1.20 15.38 17.83
N ALA A 487 1.38 14.45 16.91
CA ALA A 487 2.41 13.42 17.04
C ALA A 487 3.81 14.04 17.21
N ALA A 488 4.15 15.04 16.38
CA ALA A 488 5.43 15.73 16.47
C ALA A 488 5.60 16.50 17.80
N LEU A 489 4.56 17.17 18.29
CA LEU A 489 4.59 17.84 19.60
C LEU A 489 4.79 16.84 20.75
N THR A 490 4.10 15.70 20.70
CA THR A 490 4.24 14.62 21.69
C THR A 490 5.67 14.05 21.69
N GLU A 491 6.26 13.81 20.54
CA GLU A 491 7.66 13.36 20.41
C GLU A 491 8.66 14.37 21.02
N MET A 492 8.32 15.66 20.96
CA MET A 492 9.13 16.74 21.55
C MET A 492 8.90 16.94 23.06
N GLY A 493 8.02 16.14 23.68
CA GLY A 493 7.68 16.24 25.10
C GLY A 493 6.80 17.43 25.42
N VAL A 494 6.05 17.95 24.44
CA VAL A 494 5.11 19.05 24.62
C VAL A 494 3.70 18.45 24.69
N GLY A 495 3.05 18.55 25.84
CA GLY A 495 1.64 18.19 26.00
C GLY A 495 0.72 19.14 25.20
N GLU A 496 -0.52 18.69 24.96
CA GLU A 496 -1.56 19.52 24.34
C GLU A 496 -1.84 20.79 25.13
#